data_e5ed56335f90f7e4ef0547676f19a649
#
_entry.id   e5ed56335f90f7e4ef0547676f19a649
#
_cell.length_a   1.000
_cell.length_b   1.000
_cell.length_c   1.000
_cell.angle_alpha   90.00
_cell.angle_beta   90.00
_cell.angle_gamma   90.00
#
_symmetry.space_group_name_H-M   'P 1'
#
loop_
_entity.id
_entity.type
_entity.pdbx_description
1 polymer ?
#
loop_
_entity_poly.entity_id
_entity_poly.type
_entity_poly.pdbx_seq_one_letter_code
_entity_poly.pdbx_strand_id
1 'polypeptide(L)'
;ADLDRFLYAPLARFTASGGKRTRPALCLLGCEAVGGEAARAMSAAAAIEVFQSAALIHDDIADKSELRRGEPCTYVTEGTGVAINIGDLGLTDVLGYVLRDQGLPADVRLAVMEKLLQMEERTIEGQALDLGWVRDGRWDILPEDYLYMASHKTAYYSAAIPLMAGAIVGGGTPEQLAALDGFGMAAGLAFQLQDD
;
A
#
# COMPACT_ATOMS: atom_id res chain seq x y z
N ALA A 1 16.79 9.45 20.74
CA ALA A 1 17.93 8.53 20.77
C ALA A 1 17.49 7.09 20.44
N ASP A 2 17.04 6.28 21.43
CA ASP A 2 16.79 4.84 21.17
C ASP A 2 15.58 4.58 20.28
N LEU A 3 14.45 5.26 20.48
CA LEU A 3 13.28 5.14 19.60
C LEU A 3 13.61 5.51 18.15
N ASP A 4 14.40 6.55 17.94
CA ASP A 4 14.84 6.92 16.60
C ASP A 4 15.70 5.81 15.99
N ARG A 5 16.69 5.30 16.75
CA ARG A 5 17.60 4.26 16.30
C ARG A 5 16.87 2.95 15.96
N PHE A 6 15.94 2.50 16.82
CA PHE A 6 15.34 1.18 16.70
C PHE A 6 14.02 1.16 15.93
N LEU A 7 13.40 2.32 15.69
CA LEU A 7 12.07 2.38 15.13
C LEU A 7 11.96 3.37 13.96
N TYR A 8 12.16 4.67 14.19
CA TYR A 8 11.89 5.69 13.18
C TYR A 8 12.93 5.71 12.05
N ALA A 9 14.21 5.69 12.38
CA ALA A 9 15.25 5.72 11.36
C ALA A 9 15.26 4.48 10.44
N PRO A 10 15.08 3.24 10.92
CA PRO A 10 14.94 2.09 10.04
C PRO A 10 13.75 2.20 9.08
N LEU A 11 12.57 2.60 9.54
CA LEU A 11 11.41 2.80 8.66
C LEU A 11 11.67 3.88 7.61
N ALA A 12 12.25 5.01 8.03
CA ALA A 12 12.61 6.09 7.11
C ALA A 12 13.64 5.65 6.06
N ARG A 13 14.69 4.90 6.47
CA ARG A 13 15.68 4.35 5.54
C ARG A 13 15.04 3.40 4.53
N PHE A 14 14.21 2.47 4.99
CA PHE A 14 13.52 1.53 4.11
C PHE A 14 12.63 2.27 3.10
N THR A 15 11.81 3.20 3.56
CA THR A 15 10.94 4.00 2.70
C THR A 15 11.73 4.83 1.70
N ALA A 16 12.92 5.35 2.08
CA ALA A 16 13.80 6.11 1.19
C ALA A 16 14.63 5.24 0.23
N SER A 17 14.77 3.94 0.47
CA SER A 17 15.72 3.02 -0.19
C SER A 17 15.46 2.71 -1.67
N GLY A 18 14.79 3.58 -2.42
CA GLY A 18 14.56 3.39 -3.85
C GLY A 18 13.16 2.88 -4.18
N GLY A 19 12.96 2.44 -5.43
CA GLY A 19 11.67 2.04 -5.97
C GLY A 19 11.14 3.04 -6.99
N LYS A 20 10.22 2.57 -7.86
CA LYS A 20 9.68 3.37 -8.98
C LYS A 20 8.66 4.42 -8.52
N ARG A 21 8.22 4.39 -7.27
CA ARG A 21 7.19 5.31 -6.71
C ARG A 21 5.89 5.34 -7.53
N THR A 22 5.54 4.23 -8.18
CA THR A 22 4.36 4.17 -9.07
C THR A 22 3.07 4.42 -8.31
N ARG A 23 2.93 3.85 -7.10
CA ARG A 23 1.70 3.99 -6.29
C ARG A 23 1.44 5.42 -5.83
N PRO A 24 2.39 6.12 -5.20
CA PRO A 24 2.20 7.54 -4.88
C PRO A 24 2.01 8.39 -6.15
N ALA A 25 2.69 8.08 -7.26
CA ALA A 25 2.47 8.79 -8.53
C ALA A 25 1.03 8.60 -9.05
N LEU A 26 0.47 7.39 -8.97
CA LEU A 26 -0.93 7.14 -9.33
C LEU A 26 -1.90 7.91 -8.44
N CYS A 27 -1.60 8.10 -7.16
CA CYS A 27 -2.40 8.94 -6.28
C CYS A 27 -2.41 10.40 -6.75
N LEU A 28 -1.25 10.97 -7.06
CA LEU A 28 -1.15 12.33 -7.58
C LEU A 28 -1.88 12.47 -8.91
N LEU A 29 -1.69 11.52 -9.84
CA LEU A 29 -2.38 11.48 -11.14
C LEU A 29 -3.89 11.32 -10.99
N GLY A 30 -4.38 10.54 -10.01
CA GLY A 30 -5.81 10.43 -9.72
C GLY A 30 -6.44 11.78 -9.32
N CYS A 31 -5.71 12.60 -8.56
CA CYS A 31 -6.11 13.95 -8.22
C CYS A 31 -6.19 14.85 -9.46
N GLU A 32 -5.17 14.83 -10.29
CA GLU A 32 -5.12 15.63 -11.54
C GLU A 32 -6.18 15.18 -12.55
N ALA A 33 -6.45 13.88 -12.65
CA ALA A 33 -7.41 13.32 -13.61
C ALA A 33 -8.84 13.84 -13.40
N VAL A 34 -9.17 14.27 -12.18
CA VAL A 34 -10.47 14.89 -11.86
C VAL A 34 -10.44 16.42 -11.82
N GLY A 35 -9.29 17.02 -12.17
CA GLY A 35 -9.10 18.46 -12.19
C GLY A 35 -8.58 19.06 -10.89
N GLY A 36 -8.16 18.24 -9.94
CA GLY A 36 -7.53 18.68 -8.69
C GLY A 36 -6.07 19.07 -8.86
N GLU A 37 -5.51 19.69 -7.84
CA GLU A 37 -4.10 20.03 -7.76
C GLU A 37 -3.32 18.88 -7.06
N ALA A 38 -2.37 18.26 -7.75
CA ALA A 38 -1.62 17.11 -7.26
C ALA A 38 -0.98 17.32 -5.88
N ALA A 39 -0.46 18.52 -5.63
CA ALA A 39 0.17 18.85 -4.35
C ALA A 39 -0.75 18.63 -3.13
N ARG A 40 -2.05 18.75 -3.31
CA ARG A 40 -3.05 18.51 -2.25
C ARG A 40 -3.17 17.03 -1.86
N ALA A 41 -2.82 16.11 -2.76
CA ALA A 41 -2.87 14.67 -2.50
C ALA A 41 -1.57 14.11 -1.89
N MET A 42 -0.60 14.96 -1.51
CA MET A 42 0.72 14.53 -1.05
C MET A 42 0.67 13.69 0.21
N SER A 43 -0.20 14.01 1.17
CA SER A 43 -0.36 13.22 2.41
C SER A 43 -0.90 11.82 2.13
N ALA A 44 -1.88 11.68 1.22
CA ALA A 44 -2.41 10.39 0.79
C ALA A 44 -1.35 9.59 0.00
N ALA A 45 -0.61 10.24 -0.89
CA ALA A 45 0.49 9.62 -1.64
C ALA A 45 1.61 9.10 -0.71
N ALA A 46 1.98 9.87 0.31
CA ALA A 46 2.96 9.48 1.33
C ALA A 46 2.44 8.30 2.17
N ALA A 47 1.17 8.32 2.57
CA ALA A 47 0.53 7.22 3.30
C ALA A 47 0.62 5.90 2.52
N ILE A 48 0.31 5.92 1.23
CA ILE A 48 0.38 4.74 0.34
C ILE A 48 1.81 4.21 0.22
N GLU A 49 2.80 5.08 0.13
CA GLU A 49 4.21 4.65 0.06
C GLU A 49 4.71 4.06 1.38
N VAL A 50 4.25 4.59 2.51
CA VAL A 50 4.56 4.03 3.84
C VAL A 50 3.87 2.68 4.02
N PHE A 51 2.60 2.55 3.59
CA PHE A 51 1.92 1.26 3.57
C PHE A 51 2.72 0.20 2.81
N GLN A 52 3.14 0.51 1.58
CA GLN A 52 3.97 -0.42 0.80
C GLN A 52 5.26 -0.78 1.52
N SER A 53 5.90 0.18 2.18
CA SER A 53 7.14 -0.07 2.92
C SER A 53 6.91 -1.05 4.07
N ALA A 54 5.84 -0.83 4.85
CA ALA A 54 5.44 -1.71 5.95
C ALA A 54 5.08 -3.12 5.48
N ALA A 55 4.27 -3.21 4.42
CA ALA A 55 3.88 -4.48 3.81
C ALA A 55 5.11 -5.28 3.34
N LEU A 56 6.06 -4.64 2.66
CA LEU A 56 7.29 -5.30 2.21
C LEU A 56 8.19 -5.73 3.37
N ILE A 57 8.26 -4.99 4.48
CA ILE A 57 9.02 -5.41 5.67
C ILE A 57 8.41 -6.68 6.27
N HIS A 58 7.08 -6.78 6.35
CA HIS A 58 6.41 -8.00 6.83
C HIS A 58 6.52 -9.17 5.84
N ASP A 59 6.40 -8.88 4.55
CA ASP A 59 6.52 -9.85 3.47
C ASP A 59 7.91 -10.50 3.45
N ASP A 60 8.97 -9.69 3.57
CA ASP A 60 10.36 -10.18 3.67
C ASP A 60 10.55 -11.18 4.82
N ILE A 61 9.85 -10.99 5.96
CA ILE A 61 9.87 -11.93 7.08
C ILE A 61 9.12 -13.21 6.74
N ALA A 62 7.93 -13.09 6.17
CA ALA A 62 7.07 -14.22 5.80
C ALA A 62 7.75 -15.13 4.77
N ASP A 63 8.38 -14.54 3.76
CA ASP A 63 9.05 -15.23 2.66
C ASP A 63 10.50 -15.62 2.99
N LYS A 64 11.03 -15.17 4.13
CA LYS A 64 12.44 -15.35 4.52
C LYS A 64 13.41 -14.79 3.47
N SER A 65 13.04 -13.70 2.83
CA SER A 65 13.87 -13.02 1.83
C SER A 65 15.10 -12.41 2.50
N GLU A 66 16.29 -12.67 1.97
CA GLU A 66 17.52 -12.11 2.55
C GLU A 66 17.83 -10.69 2.04
N LEU A 67 17.43 -10.40 0.79
CA LEU A 67 17.71 -9.14 0.10
C LEU A 67 16.43 -8.51 -0.46
N ARG A 68 16.34 -7.19 -0.35
CA ARG A 68 15.32 -6.35 -0.99
C ARG A 68 15.98 -5.17 -1.69
N ARG A 69 15.76 -5.01 -3.00
CA ARG A 69 16.37 -3.95 -3.83
C ARG A 69 17.90 -3.93 -3.79
N GLY A 70 18.52 -5.10 -3.59
CA GLY A 70 19.97 -5.26 -3.50
C GLY A 70 20.58 -5.02 -2.11
N GLU A 71 19.78 -4.61 -1.13
CA GLU A 71 20.19 -4.40 0.25
C GLU A 71 19.63 -5.51 1.17
N PRO A 72 20.29 -5.83 2.29
CA PRO A 72 19.75 -6.79 3.27
C PRO A 72 18.39 -6.34 3.81
N CYS A 73 17.45 -7.30 3.92
CA CYS A 73 16.13 -7.05 4.47
C CYS A 73 16.20 -6.53 5.91
N THR A 74 15.20 -5.74 6.32
CA THR A 74 15.16 -5.10 7.65
C THR A 74 15.27 -6.14 8.77
N TYR A 75 14.61 -7.31 8.65
CA TYR A 75 14.69 -8.33 9.70
C TYR A 75 16.07 -9.00 9.81
N VAL A 76 16.86 -8.99 8.73
CA VAL A 76 18.24 -9.49 8.73
C VAL A 76 19.17 -8.54 9.50
N THR A 77 18.97 -7.25 9.36
CA THR A 77 19.82 -6.22 9.99
C THR A 77 19.41 -5.86 11.40
N GLU A 78 18.10 -5.74 11.66
CA GLU A 78 17.56 -5.26 12.95
C GLU A 78 17.02 -6.40 13.83
N GLY A 79 16.88 -7.61 13.27
CA GLY A 79 16.25 -8.76 13.93
C GLY A 79 14.73 -8.78 13.75
N THR A 80 14.15 -9.99 13.73
CA THR A 80 12.73 -10.21 13.39
C THR A 80 11.77 -9.42 14.27
N GLY A 81 11.97 -9.41 15.60
CA GLY A 81 11.06 -8.72 16.52
C GLY A 81 11.04 -7.20 16.32
N VAL A 82 12.20 -6.60 16.04
CA VAL A 82 12.30 -5.16 15.75
C VAL A 82 11.69 -4.86 14.39
N ALA A 83 11.94 -5.69 13.37
CA ALA A 83 11.39 -5.51 12.03
C ALA A 83 9.85 -5.59 12.03
N ILE A 84 9.24 -6.51 12.76
CA ILE A 84 7.78 -6.57 12.95
C ILE A 84 7.27 -5.23 13.50
N ASN A 85 7.88 -4.74 14.58
CA ASN A 85 7.46 -3.49 15.22
C ASN A 85 7.65 -2.25 14.30
N ILE A 86 8.69 -2.26 13.45
CA ILE A 86 8.89 -1.22 12.43
C ILE A 86 7.75 -1.25 11.39
N GLY A 87 7.36 -2.44 10.92
CA GLY A 87 6.25 -2.62 10.01
C GLY A 87 4.92 -2.17 10.63
N ASP A 88 4.66 -2.54 11.90
CA ASP A 88 3.45 -2.14 12.65
C ASP A 88 3.34 -0.62 12.79
N LEU A 89 4.47 0.07 13.05
CA LEU A 89 4.50 1.53 13.05
C LEU A 89 4.12 2.07 11.68
N GLY A 90 4.68 1.51 10.61
CA GLY A 90 4.38 1.91 9.24
C GLY A 90 2.87 1.79 8.93
N LEU A 91 2.23 0.65 9.26
CA LEU A 91 0.78 0.48 9.11
C LEU A 91 -0.01 1.50 9.92
N THR A 92 0.39 1.75 11.18
CA THR A 92 -0.27 2.74 12.03
C THR A 92 -0.17 4.17 11.45
N ASP A 93 0.98 4.52 10.87
CA ASP A 93 1.22 5.85 10.32
C ASP A 93 0.46 6.10 9.00
N VAL A 94 0.00 5.06 8.28
CA VAL A 94 -0.79 5.22 7.05
C VAL A 94 -1.97 6.17 7.27
N LEU A 95 -2.83 5.87 8.22
CA LEU A 95 -3.97 6.74 8.55
C LEU A 95 -3.51 8.05 9.19
N GLY A 96 -2.42 8.00 9.95
CA GLY A 96 -1.83 9.15 10.62
C GLY A 96 -1.40 10.29 9.70
N TYR A 97 -0.85 9.97 8.52
CA TYR A 97 -0.46 10.98 7.53
C TYR A 97 -1.66 11.82 7.07
N VAL A 98 -2.77 11.17 6.73
CA VAL A 98 -3.97 11.87 6.26
C VAL A 98 -4.70 12.56 7.41
N LEU A 99 -4.83 11.90 8.57
CA LEU A 99 -5.50 12.45 9.74
C LEU A 99 -4.88 13.79 10.18
N ARG A 100 -3.55 13.91 10.13
CA ARG A 100 -2.81 15.09 10.56
C ARG A 100 -2.73 16.19 9.51
N ASP A 101 -3.17 15.94 8.28
CA ASP A 101 -3.15 16.95 7.20
C ASP A 101 -4.25 17.98 7.38
N GLN A 102 -3.89 19.12 7.98
CA GLN A 102 -4.82 20.23 8.19
C GLN A 102 -5.10 21.04 6.90
N GLY A 103 -4.40 20.77 5.80
CA GLY A 103 -4.68 21.35 4.49
C GLY A 103 -5.88 20.73 3.79
N LEU A 104 -6.35 19.56 4.26
CA LEU A 104 -7.55 18.89 3.75
C LEU A 104 -8.76 19.10 4.66
N PRO A 105 -9.97 19.32 4.08
CA PRO A 105 -11.23 19.30 4.83
C PRO A 105 -11.43 17.99 5.59
N ALA A 106 -12.14 18.03 6.71
CA ALA A 106 -12.31 16.85 7.58
C ALA A 106 -13.06 15.70 6.89
N ASP A 107 -14.06 16.01 6.10
CA ASP A 107 -14.83 15.05 5.30
C ASP A 107 -13.97 14.38 4.22
N VAL A 108 -13.10 15.14 3.54
CA VAL A 108 -12.14 14.60 2.58
C VAL A 108 -11.14 13.68 3.28
N ARG A 109 -10.60 14.09 4.44
CA ARG A 109 -9.69 13.22 5.22
C ARG A 109 -10.36 11.90 5.60
N LEU A 110 -11.58 11.94 6.09
CA LEU A 110 -12.35 10.74 6.46
C LEU A 110 -12.57 9.83 5.26
N ALA A 111 -12.98 10.37 4.11
CA ALA A 111 -13.19 9.60 2.89
C ALA A 111 -11.90 8.95 2.38
N VAL A 112 -10.77 9.65 2.43
CA VAL A 112 -9.46 9.08 2.06
C VAL A 112 -9.05 8.00 3.05
N MET A 113 -9.19 8.24 4.35
CA MET A 113 -8.85 7.26 5.40
C MET A 113 -9.68 5.98 5.28
N GLU A 114 -10.98 6.09 4.94
CA GLU A 114 -11.84 4.93 4.67
C GLU A 114 -11.29 4.09 3.50
N LYS A 115 -10.81 4.74 2.44
CA LYS A 115 -10.19 4.02 1.30
C LYS A 115 -8.85 3.39 1.67
N LEU A 116 -8.02 4.07 2.47
CA LEU A 116 -6.77 3.51 2.95
C LEU A 116 -7.01 2.31 3.88
N LEU A 117 -7.99 2.39 4.77
CA LEU A 117 -8.40 1.25 5.60
C LEU A 117 -8.87 0.06 4.75
N GLN A 118 -9.74 0.32 3.75
CA GLN A 118 -10.16 -0.70 2.79
C GLN A 118 -8.94 -1.34 2.07
N MET A 119 -7.96 -0.54 1.69
CA MET A 119 -6.72 -1.01 1.07
C MET A 119 -5.96 -1.98 2.00
N GLU A 120 -5.78 -1.61 3.26
CA GLU A 120 -5.09 -2.43 4.26
C GLU A 120 -5.82 -3.76 4.47
N GLU A 121 -7.13 -3.72 4.73
CA GLU A 121 -7.97 -4.90 4.94
C GLU A 121 -7.88 -5.86 3.75
N ARG A 122 -8.09 -5.37 2.51
CA ARG A 122 -8.05 -6.20 1.32
C ARG A 122 -6.68 -6.82 1.08
N THR A 123 -5.61 -6.04 1.30
CA THR A 123 -4.24 -6.57 1.14
C THR A 123 -3.94 -7.67 2.16
N ILE A 124 -4.36 -7.50 3.42
CA ILE A 124 -4.20 -8.52 4.46
C ILE A 124 -5.01 -9.79 4.13
N GLU A 125 -6.26 -9.65 3.64
CA GLU A 125 -7.08 -10.77 3.20
C GLU A 125 -6.41 -11.55 2.06
N GLY A 126 -5.90 -10.85 1.05
CA GLY A 126 -5.19 -11.46 -0.08
C GLY A 126 -3.91 -12.17 0.34
N GLN A 127 -3.11 -11.54 1.21
CA GLN A 127 -1.91 -12.14 1.75
C GLN A 127 -2.21 -13.39 2.61
N ALA A 128 -3.31 -13.37 3.37
CA ALA A 128 -3.73 -14.51 4.18
C ALA A 128 -4.11 -15.72 3.31
N LEU A 129 -4.76 -15.49 2.16
CA LEU A 129 -5.08 -16.55 1.19
C LEU A 129 -3.79 -17.14 0.60
N ASP A 130 -2.89 -16.30 0.12
CA ASP A 130 -1.62 -16.71 -0.50
C ASP A 130 -0.78 -17.57 0.47
N LEU A 131 -0.49 -17.05 1.65
CA LEU A 131 0.27 -17.78 2.66
C LEU A 131 -0.47 -19.03 3.17
N GLY A 132 -1.80 -18.97 3.31
CA GLY A 132 -2.64 -20.07 3.77
C GLY A 132 -2.64 -21.23 2.79
N TRP A 133 -2.76 -20.97 1.50
CA TRP A 133 -2.73 -22.01 0.46
C TRP A 133 -1.38 -22.71 0.39
N VAL A 134 -0.28 -21.97 0.48
CA VAL A 134 1.07 -22.55 0.53
C VAL A 134 1.24 -23.40 1.77
N ARG A 135 0.83 -22.93 2.95
CA ARG A 135 0.94 -23.67 4.22
C ARG A 135 0.18 -24.99 4.19
N ASP A 136 -1.03 -24.98 3.62
CA ASP A 136 -1.91 -26.15 3.61
C ASP A 136 -1.70 -27.05 2.37
N GLY A 137 -0.77 -26.69 1.48
CA GLY A 137 -0.45 -27.46 0.26
C GLY A 137 -1.64 -27.54 -0.71
N ARG A 138 -2.41 -26.46 -0.82
CA ARG A 138 -3.61 -26.40 -1.69
C ARG A 138 -3.19 -26.32 -3.17
N TRP A 139 -3.44 -27.41 -3.91
CA TRP A 139 -3.19 -27.51 -5.35
C TRP A 139 -4.47 -27.51 -6.19
N ASP A 140 -5.61 -27.36 -5.54
CA ASP A 140 -6.96 -27.35 -6.11
C ASP A 140 -7.50 -25.92 -6.31
N ILE A 141 -6.63 -24.92 -6.34
CA ILE A 141 -6.97 -23.51 -6.55
C ILE A 141 -7.43 -23.33 -8.00
N LEU A 142 -8.62 -22.76 -8.16
CA LEU A 142 -9.18 -22.43 -9.46
C LEU A 142 -8.69 -21.06 -9.94
N PRO A 143 -8.74 -20.78 -11.26
CA PRO A 143 -8.37 -19.46 -11.79
C PRO A 143 -9.11 -18.29 -11.12
N GLU A 144 -10.41 -18.48 -10.82
CA GLU A 144 -11.22 -17.47 -10.11
C GLU A 144 -10.75 -17.21 -8.68
N ASP A 145 -10.30 -18.25 -7.95
CA ASP A 145 -9.76 -18.12 -6.61
C ASP A 145 -8.45 -17.31 -6.65
N TYR A 146 -7.57 -17.64 -7.61
CA TYR A 146 -6.33 -16.91 -7.83
C TYR A 146 -6.61 -15.44 -8.17
N LEU A 147 -7.54 -15.15 -9.09
CA LEU A 147 -7.89 -13.78 -9.46
C LEU A 147 -8.48 -13.01 -8.28
N TYR A 148 -9.26 -13.68 -7.43
CA TYR A 148 -9.75 -13.09 -6.18
C TYR A 148 -8.60 -12.73 -5.24
N MET A 149 -7.69 -13.66 -4.95
CA MET A 149 -6.50 -13.42 -4.13
C MET A 149 -5.64 -12.31 -4.72
N ALA A 150 -5.31 -12.34 -6.01
CA ALA A 150 -4.49 -11.35 -6.69
C ALA A 150 -5.13 -9.95 -6.68
N SER A 151 -6.46 -9.87 -6.82
CA SER A 151 -7.17 -8.60 -6.70
C SER A 151 -7.03 -8.00 -5.30
N HIS A 152 -7.15 -8.82 -4.26
CA HIS A 152 -7.03 -8.39 -2.87
C HIS A 152 -5.58 -8.09 -2.48
N LYS A 153 -4.67 -9.02 -2.73
CA LYS A 153 -3.25 -8.87 -2.39
C LYS A 153 -2.59 -7.71 -3.12
N THR A 154 -2.95 -7.47 -4.38
CA THR A 154 -2.18 -6.55 -5.23
C THR A 154 -3.01 -5.45 -5.89
N ALA A 155 -4.14 -5.74 -6.54
CA ALA A 155 -4.80 -4.75 -7.39
C ALA A 155 -5.32 -3.53 -6.60
N TYR A 156 -5.92 -3.76 -5.42
CA TYR A 156 -6.41 -2.68 -4.57
C TYR A 156 -5.31 -1.69 -4.23
N TYR A 157 -4.19 -2.15 -3.65
CA TYR A 157 -3.16 -1.23 -3.16
C TYR A 157 -2.22 -0.73 -4.25
N SER A 158 -2.11 -1.45 -5.37
CA SER A 158 -1.17 -1.09 -6.44
C SER A 158 -1.69 0.00 -7.37
N ALA A 159 -3.01 0.06 -7.61
CA ALA A 159 -3.55 1.04 -8.55
C ALA A 159 -4.93 1.58 -8.16
N ALA A 160 -5.91 0.76 -7.77
CA ALA A 160 -7.28 1.20 -7.53
C ALA A 160 -7.36 2.26 -6.42
N ILE A 161 -6.92 1.92 -5.23
CA ILE A 161 -7.00 2.84 -4.08
C ILE A 161 -6.08 4.06 -4.26
N PRO A 162 -4.84 3.95 -4.77
CA PRO A 162 -4.06 5.12 -5.11
C PRO A 162 -4.78 6.13 -5.99
N LEU A 163 -5.36 5.69 -7.11
CA LEU A 163 -6.13 6.56 -8.00
C LEU A 163 -7.35 7.17 -7.31
N MET A 164 -8.10 6.36 -6.57
CA MET A 164 -9.30 6.82 -5.87
C MET A 164 -8.98 7.82 -4.75
N ALA A 165 -7.97 7.57 -3.94
CA ALA A 165 -7.55 8.47 -2.87
C ALA A 165 -7.18 9.85 -3.43
N GLY A 166 -6.42 9.86 -4.52
CA GLY A 166 -6.11 11.10 -5.22
C GLY A 166 -7.34 11.81 -5.77
N ALA A 167 -8.23 11.07 -6.42
CA ALA A 167 -9.46 11.62 -6.99
C ALA A 167 -10.41 12.17 -5.92
N ILE A 168 -10.50 11.55 -4.75
CA ILE A 168 -11.26 12.08 -3.59
C ILE A 168 -10.69 13.43 -3.17
N VAL A 169 -9.37 13.53 -3.04
CA VAL A 169 -8.70 14.80 -2.72
C VAL A 169 -8.94 15.86 -3.79
N GLY A 170 -8.96 15.45 -5.06
CA GLY A 170 -9.23 16.33 -6.21
C GLY A 170 -10.68 16.78 -6.33
N GLY A 171 -11.60 16.20 -5.55
CA GLY A 171 -13.05 16.52 -5.62
C GLY A 171 -13.76 15.80 -6.76
N GLY A 172 -13.31 14.59 -7.12
CA GLY A 172 -13.91 13.77 -8.17
C GLY A 172 -15.36 13.41 -7.91
N THR A 173 -16.16 13.33 -8.98
CA THR A 173 -17.56 12.89 -8.90
C THR A 173 -17.65 11.38 -8.66
N PRO A 174 -18.81 10.85 -8.20
CA PRO A 174 -18.99 9.41 -8.04
C PRO A 174 -18.71 8.62 -9.32
N GLU A 175 -19.04 9.15 -10.48
CA GLU A 175 -18.80 8.51 -11.79
C GLU A 175 -17.32 8.47 -12.11
N GLN A 176 -16.56 9.55 -11.83
CA GLN A 176 -15.12 9.60 -12.00
C GLN A 176 -14.42 8.62 -11.06
N LEU A 177 -14.85 8.55 -9.79
CA LEU A 177 -14.32 7.59 -8.83
C LEU A 177 -14.56 6.16 -9.29
N ALA A 178 -15.78 5.82 -9.76
CA ALA A 178 -16.09 4.49 -10.27
C ALA A 178 -15.26 4.11 -11.51
N ALA A 179 -15.02 5.07 -12.42
CA ALA A 179 -14.19 4.84 -13.59
C ALA A 179 -12.72 4.60 -13.23
N LEU A 180 -12.17 5.36 -12.28
CA LEU A 180 -10.80 5.19 -11.80
C LEU A 180 -10.62 3.90 -10.99
N ASP A 181 -11.63 3.49 -10.22
CA ASP A 181 -11.64 2.20 -9.53
C ASP A 181 -11.58 1.05 -10.54
N GLY A 182 -12.50 1.02 -11.51
CA GLY A 182 -12.52 -0.01 -12.55
C GLY A 182 -11.21 -0.09 -13.35
N PHE A 183 -10.65 1.05 -13.75
CA PHE A 183 -9.36 1.11 -14.41
C PHE A 183 -8.24 0.59 -13.49
N GLY A 184 -8.21 1.04 -12.24
CA GLY A 184 -7.19 0.68 -11.28
C GLY A 184 -7.20 -0.80 -10.94
N MET A 185 -8.38 -1.40 -10.78
CA MET A 185 -8.53 -2.84 -10.55
C MET A 185 -8.01 -3.65 -11.75
N ALA A 186 -8.37 -3.28 -12.98
CA ALA A 186 -7.90 -3.96 -14.18
C ALA A 186 -6.37 -3.82 -14.36
N ALA A 187 -5.83 -2.63 -14.17
CA ALA A 187 -4.39 -2.36 -14.28
C ALA A 187 -3.58 -3.08 -13.19
N GLY A 188 -4.06 -3.07 -11.95
CA GLY A 188 -3.41 -3.74 -10.83
C GLY A 188 -3.41 -5.26 -10.96
N LEU A 189 -4.51 -5.83 -11.48
CA LEU A 189 -4.59 -7.26 -11.75
C LEU A 189 -3.66 -7.67 -12.90
N ALA A 190 -3.64 -6.89 -13.99
CA ALA A 190 -2.71 -7.11 -15.10
C ALA A 190 -1.24 -7.02 -14.65
N PHE A 191 -0.94 -6.11 -13.73
CA PHE A 191 0.40 -6.00 -13.12
C PHE A 191 0.78 -7.28 -12.38
N GLN A 192 -0.11 -7.82 -11.52
CA GLN A 192 0.17 -9.06 -10.79
C GLN A 192 0.36 -10.24 -11.73
N LEU A 193 -0.52 -10.40 -12.72
CA LEU A 193 -0.42 -11.48 -13.71
C LEU A 193 0.87 -11.44 -14.56
N GLN A 194 1.51 -10.28 -14.66
CA GLN A 194 2.78 -10.14 -15.36
C GLN A 194 3.98 -10.37 -14.43
N ASP A 195 3.82 -10.14 -13.13
CA ASP A 195 4.89 -10.29 -12.14
C ASP A 195 5.11 -11.77 -11.76
N ASP A 196 4.05 -12.57 -11.79
CA ASP A 196 4.07 -14.03 -11.57
C ASP A 196 4.57 -14.80 -12.82
#